data_5d47fa6ccb89bddf5a7e0bda5f877f9b
#
_entry.id   5d47fa6ccb89bddf5a7e0bda5f877f9b
#
_cell.length_a   1.000
_cell.length_b   1.000
_cell.length_c   1.000
_cell.angle_alpha   90.00
_cell.angle_beta   90.00
_cell.angle_gamma   90.00
#
_symmetry.space_group_name_H-M   'P 1'
#
loop_
_entity.id
_entity.type
_entity.pdbx_description
1 polymer ?
#
loop_
_entity_poly.entity_id
_entity_poly.type
_entity_poly.pdbx_seq_one_letter_code
_entity_poly.pdbx_strand_id
1 'polypeptide(L)'
;MGKILIVDDSSLIRAVAADAATEAGHEPIVAENGQEGLNLLDQHKIDLIFSDVNMPVMGGLEMVANIKQNEAYKYIPIIMLTTESNPELKAKGQALGVKAWMLKPFNKKKFFMAVKKLIA
;
A
#
# COMPACT_ATOMS: atom_id res chain seq x y z
N MET A 1 11.49 3.79 13.38
CA MET A 1 11.40 2.68 12.43
C MET A 1 10.01 2.06 12.45
N GLY A 2 9.44 1.83 11.29
CA GLY A 2 8.10 1.28 11.18
C GLY A 2 8.07 0.07 10.26
N LYS A 3 6.87 -0.51 10.09
CA LYS A 3 6.64 -1.61 9.16
C LYS A 3 5.77 -1.12 8.02
N ILE A 4 6.20 -1.40 6.79
CA ILE A 4 5.49 -1.00 5.58
C ILE A 4 4.98 -2.25 4.87
N LEU A 5 3.66 -2.34 4.70
CA LEU A 5 3.04 -3.43 3.94
C LEU A 5 2.98 -3.03 2.46
N ILE A 6 3.54 -3.88 1.62
CA ILE A 6 3.58 -3.66 0.17
C ILE A 6 2.77 -4.77 -0.49
N VAL A 7 1.68 -4.41 -1.14
CA VAL A 7 0.75 -5.35 -1.75
C VAL A 7 0.74 -5.15 -3.26
N ASP A 8 1.27 -6.10 -4.00
CA ASP A 8 1.37 -6.03 -5.46
C ASP A 8 1.55 -7.45 -6.01
N ASP A 9 0.89 -7.77 -7.11
CA ASP A 9 1.04 -9.10 -7.71
C ASP A 9 2.32 -9.22 -8.54
N SER A 10 3.03 -8.13 -8.80
CA SER A 10 4.31 -8.14 -9.48
C SER A 10 5.45 -8.39 -8.51
N SER A 11 6.18 -9.50 -8.70
CA SER A 11 7.34 -9.81 -7.86
C SER A 11 8.44 -8.75 -7.99
N LEU A 12 8.59 -8.17 -9.18
CA LEU A 12 9.58 -7.11 -9.40
C LEU A 12 9.24 -5.87 -8.57
N ILE A 13 7.99 -5.43 -8.60
CA ILE A 13 7.57 -4.25 -7.83
C ILE A 13 7.71 -4.51 -6.34
N ARG A 14 7.30 -5.70 -5.87
CA ARG A 14 7.48 -6.06 -4.45
C ARG A 14 8.94 -5.95 -4.02
N ALA A 15 9.86 -6.47 -4.85
CA ALA A 15 11.28 -6.43 -4.54
C ALA A 15 11.83 -4.99 -4.51
N VAL A 16 11.49 -4.20 -5.53
CA VAL A 16 11.97 -2.82 -5.63
C VAL A 16 11.44 -1.97 -4.48
N ALA A 17 10.16 -2.09 -4.17
CA ALA A 17 9.55 -1.33 -3.09
C ALA A 17 10.07 -1.79 -1.71
N ALA A 18 10.28 -3.10 -1.54
CA ALA A 18 10.85 -3.63 -0.29
C ALA A 18 12.27 -3.11 -0.06
N ASP A 19 13.09 -3.07 -1.10
CA ASP A 19 14.44 -2.51 -1.01
C ASP A 19 14.40 -1.03 -0.63
N ALA A 20 13.49 -0.27 -1.22
CA ALA A 20 13.33 1.14 -0.91
C ALA A 20 12.87 1.35 0.55
N ALA A 21 11.96 0.51 1.04
CA ALA A 21 11.51 0.57 2.43
C ALA A 21 12.67 0.32 3.39
N THR A 22 13.47 -0.70 3.12
CA THR A 22 14.67 -1.02 3.91
C THR A 22 15.67 0.14 3.90
N GLU A 23 15.89 0.71 2.73
CA GLU A 23 16.79 1.85 2.56
C GLU A 23 16.30 3.07 3.34
N ALA A 24 14.99 3.23 3.46
CA ALA A 24 14.38 4.32 4.24
C ALA A 24 14.39 4.04 5.75
N GLY A 25 14.89 2.89 6.18
CA GLY A 25 14.98 2.53 7.60
C GLY A 25 13.77 1.82 8.16
N HIS A 26 12.92 1.25 7.31
CA HIS A 26 11.69 0.55 7.71
C HIS A 26 11.72 -0.91 7.30
N GLU A 27 10.93 -1.73 7.99
CA GLU A 27 10.85 -3.16 7.68
C GLU A 27 9.73 -3.39 6.65
N PRO A 28 10.05 -3.97 5.46
CA PRO A 28 9.01 -4.30 4.49
C PRO A 28 8.34 -5.62 4.82
N ILE A 29 7.02 -5.66 4.65
CA ILE A 29 6.19 -6.87 4.70
C ILE A 29 5.49 -6.91 3.35
N VAL A 30 5.59 -8.02 2.62
CA VAL A 30 5.08 -8.09 1.25
C VAL A 30 3.91 -9.06 1.12
N ALA A 31 2.98 -8.75 0.22
CA ALA A 31 1.82 -9.57 -0.10
C ALA A 31 1.55 -9.54 -1.59
N GLU A 32 0.97 -10.62 -2.13
CA GLU A 32 0.72 -10.77 -3.57
C GLU A 32 -0.68 -10.31 -3.98
N ASN A 33 -1.59 -10.17 -3.04
CA ASN A 33 -2.97 -9.75 -3.31
C ASN A 33 -3.58 -9.17 -2.03
N GLY A 34 -4.79 -8.62 -2.17
CA GLY A 34 -5.46 -7.97 -1.05
C GLY A 34 -5.81 -8.90 0.10
N GLN A 35 -6.16 -10.16 -0.19
CA GLN A 35 -6.50 -11.13 0.85
C GLN A 35 -5.28 -11.43 1.72
N GLU A 36 -4.13 -11.66 1.08
CA GLU A 36 -2.88 -11.89 1.81
C GLU A 36 -2.50 -10.65 2.63
N GLY A 37 -2.71 -9.46 2.06
CA GLY A 37 -2.48 -8.20 2.76
C GLY A 37 -3.32 -8.09 4.04
N LEU A 38 -4.61 -8.42 3.96
CA LEU A 38 -5.49 -8.42 5.13
C LEU A 38 -5.02 -9.41 6.19
N ASN A 39 -4.60 -10.61 5.76
CA ASN A 39 -4.11 -11.63 6.68
C ASN A 39 -2.87 -11.15 7.44
N LEU A 40 -1.98 -10.44 6.75
CA LEU A 40 -0.74 -9.94 7.34
C LEU A 40 -0.98 -8.81 8.34
N LEU A 41 -2.07 -8.06 8.21
CA LEU A 41 -2.44 -7.04 9.19
C LEU A 41 -2.73 -7.64 10.57
N ASP A 42 -3.21 -8.88 10.60
CA ASP A 42 -3.46 -9.59 11.86
C ASP A 42 -2.18 -10.14 12.51
N GLN A 43 -1.10 -10.18 11.75
CA GLN A 43 0.17 -10.77 12.21
C GLN A 43 1.25 -9.73 12.50
N HIS A 44 1.11 -8.51 11.98
CA HIS A 44 2.12 -7.45 12.09
C HIS A 44 1.46 -6.12 12.39
N LYS A 45 2.14 -5.30 13.19
CA LYS A 45 1.70 -3.92 13.40
C LYS A 45 2.22 -3.07 12.24
N ILE A 46 1.36 -2.82 11.27
CA ILE A 46 1.70 -2.09 10.05
C ILE A 46 1.49 -0.60 10.27
N ASP A 47 2.45 0.21 9.81
CA ASP A 47 2.41 1.66 9.96
C ASP A 47 2.08 2.39 8.66
N LEU A 48 2.23 1.74 7.51
CA LEU A 48 1.95 2.33 6.21
C LEU A 48 1.69 1.20 5.21
N ILE A 49 0.74 1.42 4.30
CA ILE A 49 0.41 0.44 3.26
C ILE A 49 0.60 1.05 1.88
N PHE A 50 1.34 0.36 1.02
CA PHE A 50 1.41 0.63 -0.42
C PHE A 50 0.72 -0.52 -1.14
N SER A 51 -0.25 -0.24 -2.00
CA SER A 51 -0.99 -1.29 -2.69
C SER A 51 -1.26 -0.95 -4.15
N ASP A 52 -1.15 -1.96 -5.02
CA ASP A 52 -1.69 -1.87 -6.37
C ASP A 52 -3.21 -1.97 -6.31
N VAL A 53 -3.87 -1.57 -7.39
CA VAL A 53 -5.33 -1.66 -7.53
C VAL A 53 -5.74 -2.99 -8.12
N ASN A 54 -5.11 -3.39 -9.23
CA ASN A 54 -5.51 -4.59 -9.98
C ASN A 54 -4.66 -5.80 -9.59
N MET A 55 -5.26 -6.71 -8.82
CA MET A 55 -4.60 -7.93 -8.36
C MET A 55 -5.61 -9.07 -8.38
N PRO A 56 -5.13 -10.33 -8.56
CA PRO A 56 -6.04 -11.48 -8.48
C PRO A 56 -6.53 -11.70 -7.05
N VAL A 57 -7.53 -12.53 -6.90
CA VAL A 57 -8.17 -12.90 -5.63
C VAL A 57 -8.91 -11.73 -4.98
N MET A 58 -8.19 -10.69 -4.57
CA MET A 58 -8.77 -9.47 -4.04
C MET A 58 -7.94 -8.28 -4.50
N GLY A 59 -8.55 -7.32 -5.15
CA GLY A 59 -7.90 -6.10 -5.60
C GLY A 59 -7.65 -5.11 -4.47
N GLY A 60 -6.88 -4.06 -4.78
CA GLY A 60 -6.47 -3.08 -3.78
C GLY A 60 -7.62 -2.27 -3.21
N LEU A 61 -8.58 -1.84 -4.02
CA LEU A 61 -9.70 -1.04 -3.52
C LEU A 61 -10.62 -1.85 -2.62
N GLU A 62 -10.83 -3.14 -2.93
CA GLU A 62 -11.61 -4.03 -2.06
C GLU A 62 -10.88 -4.23 -0.73
N MET A 63 -9.56 -4.43 -0.77
CA MET A 63 -8.76 -4.53 0.44
C MET A 63 -8.89 -3.26 1.29
N VAL A 64 -8.77 -2.09 0.67
CA VAL A 64 -8.90 -0.81 1.37
C VAL A 64 -10.27 -0.67 2.01
N ALA A 65 -11.33 -1.04 1.30
CA ALA A 65 -12.69 -1.00 1.85
C ALA A 65 -12.81 -1.85 3.11
N ASN A 66 -12.23 -3.06 3.09
CA ASN A 66 -12.20 -3.93 4.26
C ASN A 66 -11.40 -3.33 5.42
N ILE A 67 -10.24 -2.73 5.11
CA ILE A 67 -9.41 -2.09 6.12
C ILE A 67 -10.15 -0.95 6.81
N LYS A 68 -10.87 -0.13 6.03
CA LYS A 68 -11.58 1.04 6.56
C LYS A 68 -12.77 0.67 7.43
N GLN A 69 -13.27 -0.56 7.33
CA GLN A 69 -14.34 -1.06 8.18
C GLN A 69 -13.84 -1.68 9.49
N ASN A 70 -12.52 -1.83 9.62
CA ASN A 70 -11.92 -2.46 10.80
C ASN A 70 -11.37 -1.39 11.74
N GLU A 71 -11.90 -1.31 12.95
CA GLU A 71 -11.50 -0.32 13.96
C GLU A 71 -10.00 -0.39 14.28
N ALA A 72 -9.40 -1.58 14.22
CA ALA A 72 -7.98 -1.75 14.53
C ALA A 72 -7.07 -1.20 13.44
N TYR A 73 -7.54 -1.10 12.19
CA TYR A 73 -6.69 -0.80 11.04
C TYR A 73 -7.08 0.45 10.24
N LYS A 74 -8.28 0.98 10.47
CA LYS A 74 -8.83 2.05 9.61
C LYS A 74 -8.01 3.34 9.57
N TYR A 75 -7.13 3.56 10.53
CA TYR A 75 -6.30 4.77 10.58
C TYR A 75 -4.91 4.58 9.98
N ILE A 76 -4.55 3.38 9.54
CA ILE A 76 -3.26 3.15 8.88
C ILE A 76 -3.28 3.91 7.55
N PRO A 77 -2.29 4.78 7.28
CA PRO A 77 -2.25 5.49 6.00
C PRO A 77 -2.01 4.52 4.84
N ILE A 78 -2.72 4.75 3.74
CA ILE A 78 -2.67 3.89 2.55
C ILE A 78 -2.34 4.74 1.34
N ILE A 79 -1.37 4.27 0.54
CA ILE A 79 -0.99 4.87 -0.72
C ILE A 79 -1.21 3.82 -1.81
N MET A 80 -1.89 4.21 -2.89
CA MET A 80 -2.02 3.35 -4.06
C MET A 80 -0.80 3.58 -4.97
N LEU A 81 -0.22 2.50 -5.45
CA LEU A 81 0.90 2.53 -6.41
C LEU A 81 0.51 1.62 -7.56
N THR A 82 0.09 2.20 -8.69
CA THR A 82 -0.60 1.45 -9.73
C THR A 82 -0.39 2.04 -11.12
N THR A 83 -0.61 1.22 -12.17
CA THR A 83 -0.70 1.71 -13.53
C THR A 83 -2.08 2.31 -13.84
N GLU A 84 -3.05 2.12 -12.93
CA GLU A 84 -4.43 2.55 -13.13
C GLU A 84 -4.57 4.06 -12.96
N SER A 85 -4.98 4.76 -14.03
CA SER A 85 -5.17 6.20 -14.03
C SER A 85 -6.63 6.62 -14.22
N ASN A 86 -7.56 5.67 -14.20
CA ASN A 86 -8.98 5.92 -14.38
C ASN A 86 -9.49 6.89 -13.31
N PRO A 87 -10.06 8.06 -13.69
CA PRO A 87 -10.53 9.05 -12.71
C PRO A 87 -11.60 8.51 -11.75
N GLU A 88 -12.46 7.60 -12.20
CA GLU A 88 -13.50 7.01 -11.36
C GLU A 88 -12.90 6.15 -10.25
N LEU A 89 -11.88 5.36 -10.58
CA LEU A 89 -11.21 4.51 -9.59
C LEU A 89 -10.41 5.37 -8.61
N LYS A 90 -9.77 6.41 -9.10
CA LYS A 90 -9.04 7.35 -8.26
C LYS A 90 -9.96 8.06 -7.27
N ALA A 91 -11.14 8.51 -7.76
CA ALA A 91 -12.15 9.13 -6.92
C ALA A 91 -12.67 8.16 -5.85
N LYS A 92 -12.83 6.88 -6.21
CA LYS A 92 -13.24 5.83 -5.29
C LYS A 92 -12.21 5.65 -4.16
N GLY A 93 -10.91 5.63 -4.54
CA GLY A 93 -9.83 5.58 -3.56
C GLY A 93 -9.84 6.77 -2.62
N GLN A 94 -10.05 7.97 -3.15
CA GLN A 94 -10.14 9.18 -2.34
C GLN A 94 -11.32 9.11 -1.37
N ALA A 95 -12.47 8.63 -1.84
CA ALA A 95 -13.67 8.46 -0.99
C ALA A 95 -13.43 7.47 0.13
N LEU A 96 -12.59 6.45 -0.10
CA LEU A 96 -12.21 5.48 0.91
C LEU A 96 -11.11 6.00 1.85
N GLY A 97 -10.55 7.16 1.56
CA GLY A 97 -9.56 7.79 2.44
C GLY A 97 -8.11 7.42 2.18
N VAL A 98 -7.77 6.96 0.96
CA VAL A 98 -6.34 6.75 0.63
C VAL A 98 -5.64 8.10 0.61
N LYS A 99 -4.39 8.13 1.07
CA LYS A 99 -3.64 9.37 1.23
C LYS A 99 -3.04 9.89 -0.06
N ALA A 100 -2.70 8.98 -0.99
CA ALA A 100 -2.10 9.35 -2.26
C ALA A 100 -2.35 8.29 -3.31
N TRP A 101 -2.30 8.69 -4.57
CA TRP A 101 -2.45 7.81 -5.73
C TRP A 101 -1.24 8.05 -6.62
N MET A 102 -0.30 7.09 -6.60
CA MET A 102 0.95 7.20 -7.33
C MET A 102 0.91 6.27 -8.54
N LEU A 103 1.32 6.79 -9.70
CA LEU A 103 1.36 5.99 -10.92
C LEU A 103 2.72 5.33 -11.08
N LYS A 104 2.71 4.06 -11.55
CA LYS A 104 3.93 3.37 -11.95
C LYS A 104 4.48 4.02 -13.23
N PRO A 105 5.78 3.99 -13.49
CA PRO A 105 6.78 3.15 -12.83
C PRO A 105 7.12 3.64 -11.43
N PHE A 106 7.61 2.72 -10.60
CA PHE A 106 8.01 3.01 -9.22
C PHE A 106 9.07 4.12 -9.21
N ASN A 107 8.83 5.13 -8.39
CA ASN A 107 9.76 6.25 -8.23
C ASN A 107 10.24 6.30 -6.79
N LYS A 108 11.49 5.97 -6.60
CA LYS A 108 12.11 5.86 -5.27
C LYS A 108 12.05 7.19 -4.50
N LYS A 109 12.30 8.31 -5.19
CA LYS A 109 12.28 9.63 -4.58
C LYS A 109 10.89 9.97 -4.04
N LYS A 110 9.85 9.72 -4.84
CA LYS A 110 8.46 9.95 -4.42
C LYS A 110 8.08 9.02 -3.27
N PHE A 111 8.55 7.77 -3.31
CA PHE A 111 8.31 6.80 -2.25
C PHE A 111 8.92 7.30 -0.93
N PHE A 112 10.17 7.75 -0.95
CA PHE A 112 10.85 8.27 0.24
C PHE A 112 10.12 9.49 0.81
N MET A 113 9.66 10.39 -0.06
CA MET A 113 8.92 11.58 0.37
C MET A 113 7.61 11.19 1.08
N ALA A 114 6.89 10.23 0.51
CA ALA A 114 5.63 9.75 1.11
C ALA A 114 5.87 9.06 2.45
N VAL A 115 6.88 8.21 2.52
CA VAL A 115 7.24 7.51 3.77
C VAL A 115 7.59 8.52 4.85
N LYS A 116 8.45 9.48 4.53
CA LYS A 116 8.88 10.51 5.49
C LYS A 116 7.70 11.34 6.00
N LYS A 117 6.74 11.61 5.14
CA LYS A 117 5.56 12.42 5.50
C LYS A 117 4.58 11.64 6.38
N LEU A 118 4.41 10.34 6.14
CA LEU A 118 3.36 9.54 6.76
C LEU A 118 3.82 8.67 7.93
N ILE A 119 5.11 8.37 8.02
CA ILE A 119 5.71 7.69 9.17
C ILE A 119 6.74 8.61 9.77
N ALA A 120 6.51 9.00 11.00
CA ALA A 120 7.44 9.89 11.71
C ALA A 120 8.71 9.17 12.12
#